data_8b2c9eaa5646696bb5aeae35762d4311
#
_entry.id   8b2c9eaa5646696bb5aeae35762d4311
#
_cell.length_a   1.000
_cell.length_b   1.000
_cell.length_c   1.000
_cell.angle_alpha   90.00
_cell.angle_beta   90.00
_cell.angle_gamma   90.00
#
_symmetry.space_group_name_H-M   'P 1'
#
loop_
_entity.id
_entity.type
_entity.pdbx_description
1 polymer ?
#
loop_
_entity_poly.entity_id
_entity_poly.type
_entity_poly.pdbx_seq_one_letter_code
_entity_poly.pdbx_strand_id
1 'polypeptide(L)'
;SRGLGDVYKRQGFEAMTSETVLVEKEIAQMIKMLPLWNRPQRVKSSLINFPSRDYIIPEPYGNTLIISPWNYSFQLALTPLVGAIAAGNTAILKPSEFAPHTGKIIKEIISAVFDHEHVAIIEGDAKVATELLKRKWDNIMFTGSTSVGKIVAKAAAEHLTPTTLELGGKSPCIIDDSAPIVITAKRLIWGKFLNCGQTCIAPDYVMVHEKIKDRLTRELIFQIEKSFGKNPQESSDYGRVTVSYTHLTLPTMFE
;
A
#
# COMPACT_ATOMS: atom_id res chain seq x y z
N SER A 1 -11.68 16.25 1.24
CA SER A 1 -10.34 16.56 1.83
C SER A 1 -10.37 16.78 3.35
N ARG A 2 -11.48 17.23 3.99
CA ARG A 2 -11.52 17.43 5.44
C ARG A 2 -11.50 16.12 6.25
N GLY A 3 -12.11 15.03 5.77
CA GLY A 3 -12.20 13.76 6.51
C GLY A 3 -10.89 12.97 6.60
N LEU A 4 -9.97 13.08 5.64
CA LEU A 4 -8.68 12.38 5.66
C LEU A 4 -7.63 13.06 6.54
N GLY A 5 -7.75 14.38 6.79
CA GLY A 5 -6.82 15.13 7.62
C GLY A 5 -7.05 15.03 9.12
N ASP A 6 -8.30 14.80 9.56
CA ASP A 6 -8.67 14.98 10.97
C ASP A 6 -8.18 13.86 11.90
N VAL A 7 -8.03 12.62 11.40
CA VAL A 7 -7.63 11.46 12.22
C VAL A 7 -6.12 11.41 12.46
N TYR A 8 -5.31 11.79 11.45
CA TYR A 8 -3.84 11.67 11.49
C TYR A 8 -3.11 13.01 11.44
N LYS A 9 -3.84 14.13 11.48
CA LYS A 9 -3.29 15.47 11.22
C LYS A 9 -2.43 15.53 9.95
N ARG A 10 -2.75 14.67 8.97
CA ARG A 10 -2.07 14.68 7.69
C ARG A 10 -2.48 15.92 6.91
N GLN A 11 -1.51 16.62 6.32
CA GLN A 11 -1.78 17.78 5.49
C GLN A 11 -2.61 17.41 4.27
N GLY A 12 -3.54 18.28 3.87
CA GLY A 12 -4.37 18.07 2.67
C GLY A 12 -3.53 17.86 1.42
N PHE A 13 -2.39 18.54 1.31
CA PHE A 13 -1.42 18.36 0.23
C PHE A 13 -0.83 16.94 0.23
N GLU A 14 -0.40 16.44 1.37
CA GLU A 14 0.16 15.09 1.49
C GLU A 14 -0.89 14.02 1.17
N ALA A 15 -2.11 14.14 1.68
CA ALA A 15 -3.21 13.22 1.36
C ALA A 15 -3.55 13.23 -0.14
N MET A 16 -3.61 14.41 -0.76
CA MET A 16 -3.87 14.53 -2.18
C MET A 16 -2.77 13.88 -3.03
N THR A 17 -1.51 14.18 -2.74
CA THR A 17 -0.37 13.73 -3.57
C THR A 17 -0.01 12.27 -3.35
N SER A 18 -0.17 11.75 -2.14
CA SER A 18 0.20 10.37 -1.80
C SER A 18 -0.97 9.37 -1.85
N GLU A 19 -2.22 9.84 -1.98
CA GLU A 19 -3.37 8.95 -2.08
C GLU A 19 -4.28 9.27 -3.27
N THR A 20 -4.95 10.43 -3.30
CA THR A 20 -5.99 10.71 -4.31
C THR A 20 -5.44 10.71 -5.73
N VAL A 21 -4.36 11.46 -5.99
CA VAL A 21 -3.76 11.57 -7.33
C VAL A 21 -3.22 10.22 -7.82
N LEU A 22 -2.74 9.35 -6.91
CA LEU A 22 -2.25 8.03 -7.29
C LEU A 22 -3.39 7.13 -7.77
N VAL A 23 -4.54 7.15 -7.09
CA VAL A 23 -5.73 6.42 -7.52
C VAL A 23 -6.26 6.92 -8.86
N GLU A 24 -6.34 8.25 -9.04
CA GLU A 24 -6.75 8.84 -10.33
C GLU A 24 -5.84 8.43 -11.48
N LYS A 25 -4.52 8.44 -11.26
CA LYS A 25 -3.53 7.98 -12.25
C LYS A 25 -3.68 6.50 -12.57
N GLU A 26 -3.92 5.67 -11.55
CA GLU A 26 -4.14 4.24 -11.73
C GLU A 26 -5.39 3.98 -12.58
N ILE A 27 -6.51 4.64 -12.29
CA ILE A 27 -7.72 4.56 -13.09
C ILE A 27 -7.45 4.98 -14.55
N ALA A 28 -6.80 6.12 -14.75
CA ALA A 28 -6.47 6.61 -16.08
C ALA A 28 -5.56 5.64 -16.85
N GLN A 29 -4.59 5.03 -16.18
CA GLN A 29 -3.72 4.03 -16.77
C GLN A 29 -4.49 2.76 -17.14
N MET A 30 -5.37 2.26 -16.27
CA MET A 30 -6.20 1.08 -16.55
C MET A 30 -7.10 1.33 -17.77
N ILE A 31 -7.81 2.46 -17.82
CA ILE A 31 -8.67 2.81 -18.97
C ILE A 31 -7.85 2.83 -20.27
N LYS A 32 -6.65 3.40 -20.24
CA LYS A 32 -5.77 3.50 -21.42
C LYS A 32 -5.23 2.14 -21.86
N MET A 33 -4.81 1.31 -20.91
CA MET A 33 -4.02 0.11 -21.20
C MET A 33 -4.84 -1.17 -21.29
N LEU A 34 -6.02 -1.21 -20.65
CA LEU A 34 -6.87 -2.40 -20.61
C LEU A 34 -7.19 -2.98 -22.01
N PRO A 35 -7.50 -2.18 -23.05
CA PRO A 35 -7.74 -2.71 -24.39
C PRO A 35 -6.53 -3.44 -25.00
N LEU A 36 -5.31 -3.10 -24.56
CA LEU A 36 -4.08 -3.79 -24.97
C LEU A 36 -3.84 -5.05 -24.14
N TRP A 37 -4.00 -4.94 -22.80
CA TRP A 37 -3.70 -6.05 -21.88
C TRP A 37 -4.69 -7.21 -22.00
N ASN A 38 -5.94 -6.92 -22.36
CA ASN A 38 -7.00 -7.93 -22.52
C ASN A 38 -6.95 -8.67 -23.88
N ARG A 39 -5.96 -8.41 -24.74
CA ARG A 39 -5.85 -9.08 -26.04
C ARG A 39 -5.24 -10.47 -25.88
N PRO A 40 -5.82 -11.50 -26.55
CA PRO A 40 -5.17 -12.78 -26.67
C PRO A 40 -3.79 -12.63 -27.32
N GLN A 41 -2.77 -13.17 -26.68
CA GLN A 41 -1.38 -13.13 -27.15
C GLN A 41 -1.03 -14.46 -27.82
N ARG A 42 -0.75 -14.43 -29.15
CA ARG A 42 -0.29 -15.61 -29.82
C ARG A 42 1.12 -15.97 -29.34
N VAL A 43 1.30 -17.24 -28.98
CA VAL A 43 2.59 -17.80 -28.58
C VAL A 43 3.06 -18.85 -29.59
N LYS A 44 4.35 -19.21 -29.53
CA LYS A 44 4.93 -20.21 -30.41
C LYS A 44 4.41 -21.59 -30.02
N SER A 45 3.72 -22.24 -30.94
CA SER A 45 3.25 -23.62 -30.76
C SER A 45 4.41 -24.62 -30.82
N SER A 46 4.31 -25.70 -30.06
CA SER A 46 5.22 -26.84 -30.16
C SER A 46 5.04 -27.60 -31.50
N LEU A 47 6.12 -28.10 -32.07
CA LEU A 47 6.05 -28.95 -33.29
C LEU A 47 5.21 -30.21 -33.06
N ILE A 48 5.15 -30.71 -31.82
CA ILE A 48 4.31 -31.88 -31.46
C ILE A 48 2.84 -31.61 -31.69
N ASN A 49 2.41 -30.34 -31.50
CA ASN A 49 1.02 -29.93 -31.66
C ASN A 49 0.70 -29.37 -33.06
N PHE A 50 1.63 -29.46 -34.01
CA PHE A 50 1.39 -28.98 -35.38
C PHE A 50 0.17 -29.69 -36.00
N PRO A 51 -0.79 -28.95 -36.61
CA PRO A 51 -0.78 -27.53 -37.01
C PRO A 51 -1.52 -26.56 -36.01
N SER A 52 -1.37 -26.72 -34.71
CA SER A 52 -2.04 -25.89 -33.68
C SER A 52 -1.63 -24.42 -33.74
N ARG A 53 -2.47 -23.58 -33.12
CA ARG A 53 -2.20 -22.17 -32.82
C ARG A 53 -2.46 -21.96 -31.35
N ASP A 54 -1.44 -21.56 -30.57
CA ASP A 54 -1.52 -21.43 -29.14
C ASP A 54 -1.59 -19.95 -28.74
N TYR A 55 -2.41 -19.65 -27.72
CA TYR A 55 -2.65 -18.30 -27.23
C TYR A 55 -2.61 -18.27 -25.71
N ILE A 56 -2.16 -17.16 -25.16
CA ILE A 56 -2.39 -16.77 -23.76
C ILE A 56 -3.57 -15.82 -23.77
N ILE A 57 -4.62 -16.20 -23.04
CA ILE A 57 -5.85 -15.40 -22.92
C ILE A 57 -5.98 -14.95 -21.46
N PRO A 58 -6.00 -13.64 -21.17
CA PRO A 58 -6.31 -13.15 -19.83
C PRO A 58 -7.76 -13.47 -19.44
N GLU A 59 -7.95 -13.96 -18.22
CA GLU A 59 -9.26 -14.24 -17.64
C GLU A 59 -9.34 -13.69 -16.22
N PRO A 60 -10.51 -13.23 -15.72
CA PRO A 60 -10.68 -12.83 -14.34
C PRO A 60 -10.57 -14.04 -13.42
N TYR A 61 -10.11 -13.80 -12.19
CA TYR A 61 -10.15 -14.83 -11.14
C TYR A 61 -11.57 -15.18 -10.71
N GLY A 62 -12.45 -14.18 -10.61
CA GLY A 62 -13.82 -14.32 -10.10
C GLY A 62 -14.10 -13.39 -8.91
N ASN A 63 -14.39 -13.98 -7.74
CA ASN A 63 -14.67 -13.21 -6.51
C ASN A 63 -13.39 -12.87 -5.76
N THR A 64 -13.09 -11.59 -5.61
CA THR A 64 -11.87 -11.11 -4.95
C THR A 64 -12.18 -10.48 -3.60
N LEU A 65 -11.43 -10.87 -2.57
CA LEU A 65 -11.41 -10.19 -1.27
C LEU A 65 -10.20 -9.26 -1.20
N ILE A 66 -10.44 -7.99 -0.85
CA ILE A 66 -9.40 -7.00 -0.63
C ILE A 66 -9.47 -6.52 0.82
N ILE A 67 -8.41 -6.74 1.60
CA ILE A 67 -8.27 -6.25 2.98
C ILE A 67 -7.19 -5.20 3.00
N SER A 68 -7.57 -3.94 3.24
CA SER A 68 -6.67 -2.79 3.13
C SER A 68 -6.19 -2.27 4.48
N PRO A 69 -5.00 -1.64 4.52
CA PRO A 69 -4.38 -1.12 5.74
C PRO A 69 -4.89 0.29 6.09
N TRP A 70 -4.35 0.83 7.17
CA TRP A 70 -4.69 2.14 7.72
C TRP A 70 -3.74 3.27 7.29
N ASN A 71 -2.52 2.96 6.85
CA ASN A 71 -1.47 3.98 6.66
C ASN A 71 -1.65 4.85 5.41
N TYR A 72 -2.13 4.28 4.33
CA TYR A 72 -2.60 4.96 3.11
C TYR A 72 -3.98 4.39 2.78
N SER A 73 -4.92 4.73 3.65
CA SER A 73 -6.22 4.07 3.73
C SER A 73 -7.11 4.24 2.51
N PHE A 74 -6.94 5.30 1.73
CA PHE A 74 -7.66 5.53 0.49
C PHE A 74 -6.94 4.87 -0.69
N GLN A 75 -5.65 5.13 -0.85
CA GLN A 75 -4.86 4.64 -1.99
C GLN A 75 -4.72 3.12 -1.96
N LEU A 76 -4.32 2.52 -0.81
CA LEU A 76 -4.12 1.07 -0.71
C LEU A 76 -5.43 0.26 -0.63
N ALA A 77 -6.57 0.93 -0.49
CA ALA A 77 -7.88 0.32 -0.66
C ALA A 77 -8.34 0.34 -2.12
N LEU A 78 -8.23 1.51 -2.77
CA LEU A 78 -8.80 1.70 -4.11
C LEU A 78 -7.89 1.21 -5.24
N THR A 79 -6.56 1.32 -5.13
CA THR A 79 -5.67 0.83 -6.19
C THR A 79 -5.85 -0.67 -6.48
N PRO A 80 -5.87 -1.58 -5.48
CA PRO A 80 -6.18 -2.97 -5.72
C PRO A 80 -7.61 -3.20 -6.26
N LEU A 81 -8.57 -2.42 -5.79
CA LEU A 81 -9.95 -2.49 -6.28
C LEU A 81 -10.06 -2.11 -7.75
N VAL A 82 -9.38 -1.05 -8.17
CA VAL A 82 -9.29 -0.64 -9.59
C VAL A 82 -8.71 -1.77 -10.44
N GLY A 83 -7.65 -2.42 -9.96
CA GLY A 83 -7.06 -3.59 -10.65
C GLY A 83 -8.02 -4.78 -10.74
N ALA A 84 -8.73 -5.09 -9.65
CA ALA A 84 -9.71 -6.17 -9.61
C ALA A 84 -10.85 -5.95 -10.61
N ILE A 85 -11.43 -4.73 -10.62
CA ILE A 85 -12.51 -4.34 -11.55
C ILE A 85 -12.01 -4.35 -12.99
N ALA A 86 -10.84 -3.78 -13.25
CA ALA A 86 -10.25 -3.75 -14.60
C ALA A 86 -10.00 -5.15 -15.17
N ALA A 87 -9.67 -6.12 -14.32
CA ALA A 87 -9.50 -7.52 -14.71
C ALA A 87 -10.84 -8.28 -14.85
N GLY A 88 -11.99 -7.65 -14.59
CA GLY A 88 -13.32 -8.26 -14.73
C GLY A 88 -13.78 -9.06 -13.50
N ASN A 89 -13.18 -8.84 -12.33
CA ASN A 89 -13.59 -9.52 -11.10
C ASN A 89 -14.73 -8.79 -10.39
N THR A 90 -15.49 -9.52 -9.60
CA THR A 90 -16.27 -8.94 -8.51
C THR A 90 -15.40 -8.78 -7.27
N ALA A 91 -15.72 -7.84 -6.40
CA ALA A 91 -14.86 -7.55 -5.27
C ALA A 91 -15.62 -7.22 -3.98
N ILE A 92 -15.12 -7.76 -2.87
CA ILE A 92 -15.43 -7.25 -1.53
C ILE A 92 -14.18 -6.54 -1.00
N LEU A 93 -14.35 -5.27 -0.65
CA LEU A 93 -13.30 -4.48 0.00
C LEU A 93 -13.64 -4.29 1.48
N LYS A 94 -12.72 -4.70 2.35
CA LYS A 94 -12.74 -4.40 3.77
C LYS A 94 -11.70 -3.33 4.09
N PRO A 95 -12.10 -2.05 4.29
CA PRO A 95 -11.19 -1.01 4.73
C PRO A 95 -10.75 -1.23 6.18
N SER A 96 -9.66 -0.57 6.58
CA SER A 96 -9.15 -0.66 7.95
C SER A 96 -10.09 0.03 8.94
N GLU A 97 -10.35 -0.61 10.07
CA GLU A 97 -11.09 -0.07 11.22
C GLU A 97 -10.39 1.12 11.88
N PHE A 98 -9.08 1.27 11.68
CA PHE A 98 -8.30 2.41 12.18
C PHE A 98 -8.43 3.66 11.29
N ALA A 99 -9.17 3.58 10.18
CA ALA A 99 -9.46 4.69 9.27
C ALA A 99 -10.97 4.80 8.96
N PRO A 100 -11.84 4.94 9.97
CA PRO A 100 -13.29 4.83 9.78
C PRO A 100 -13.87 5.92 8.87
N HIS A 101 -13.36 7.15 8.92
CA HIS A 101 -13.83 8.24 8.05
C HIS A 101 -13.49 7.96 6.57
N THR A 102 -12.30 7.44 6.31
CA THR A 102 -11.92 7.04 4.94
C THR A 102 -12.76 5.85 4.46
N GLY A 103 -12.98 4.85 5.32
CA GLY A 103 -13.85 3.71 5.01
C GLY A 103 -15.26 4.15 4.61
N LYS A 104 -15.85 5.07 5.37
CA LYS A 104 -17.17 5.65 5.07
C LYS A 104 -17.20 6.36 3.70
N ILE A 105 -16.22 7.21 3.42
CA ILE A 105 -16.12 7.92 2.13
C ILE A 105 -15.97 6.93 0.97
N ILE A 106 -15.11 5.91 1.11
CA ILE A 106 -14.96 4.86 0.10
C ILE A 106 -16.29 4.15 -0.14
N LYS A 107 -17.00 3.81 0.91
CA LYS A 107 -18.33 3.17 0.81
C LYS A 107 -19.33 4.05 0.07
N GLU A 108 -19.39 5.33 0.39
CA GLU A 108 -20.27 6.30 -0.29
C GLU A 108 -19.94 6.39 -1.79
N ILE A 109 -18.64 6.52 -2.14
CA ILE A 109 -18.20 6.58 -3.54
C ILE A 109 -18.56 5.30 -4.30
N ILE A 110 -18.22 4.14 -3.75
CA ILE A 110 -18.43 2.85 -4.41
C ILE A 110 -19.92 2.54 -4.57
N SER A 111 -20.72 2.77 -3.53
CA SER A 111 -22.17 2.54 -3.59
C SER A 111 -22.91 3.49 -4.56
N ALA A 112 -22.32 4.63 -4.90
CA ALA A 112 -22.86 5.54 -5.89
C ALA A 112 -22.54 5.12 -7.34
N VAL A 113 -21.55 4.25 -7.55
CA VAL A 113 -21.02 3.91 -8.89
C VAL A 113 -21.30 2.45 -9.27
N PHE A 114 -21.31 1.54 -8.30
CA PHE A 114 -21.42 0.10 -8.54
C PHE A 114 -22.61 -0.51 -7.80
N ASP A 115 -23.26 -1.47 -8.44
CA ASP A 115 -24.18 -2.37 -7.76
C ASP A 115 -23.44 -3.20 -6.72
N HIS A 116 -24.08 -3.43 -5.57
CA HIS A 116 -23.44 -4.12 -4.44
C HIS A 116 -23.06 -5.59 -4.75
N GLU A 117 -23.69 -6.18 -5.76
CA GLU A 117 -23.39 -7.53 -6.26
C GLU A 117 -22.10 -7.55 -7.08
N HIS A 118 -21.69 -6.40 -7.63
CA HIS A 118 -20.43 -6.26 -8.34
C HIS A 118 -19.29 -5.85 -7.39
N VAL A 119 -19.49 -4.79 -6.60
CA VAL A 119 -18.50 -4.30 -5.63
C VAL A 119 -19.17 -3.93 -4.33
N ALA A 120 -18.79 -4.58 -3.24
CA ALA A 120 -19.31 -4.32 -1.91
C ALA A 120 -18.21 -3.86 -0.93
N ILE A 121 -18.56 -2.92 -0.04
CA ILE A 121 -17.70 -2.45 1.04
C ILE A 121 -18.22 -2.98 2.35
N ILE A 122 -17.40 -3.75 3.06
CA ILE A 122 -17.74 -4.31 4.37
C ILE A 122 -16.84 -3.68 5.42
N GLU A 123 -17.41 -2.78 6.21
CA GLU A 123 -16.74 -2.16 7.36
C GLU A 123 -16.78 -3.10 8.57
N GLY A 124 -15.77 -3.01 9.41
CA GLY A 124 -15.70 -3.78 10.65
C GLY A 124 -14.26 -4.05 11.10
N ASP A 125 -14.16 -4.69 12.25
CA ASP A 125 -12.91 -5.00 12.94
C ASP A 125 -12.27 -6.34 12.46
N ALA A 126 -11.29 -6.82 13.22
CA ALA A 126 -10.63 -8.10 12.97
C ALA A 126 -11.58 -9.30 12.98
N LYS A 127 -12.72 -9.23 13.70
CA LYS A 127 -13.71 -10.32 13.71
C LYS A 127 -14.39 -10.42 12.35
N VAL A 128 -14.78 -9.29 11.77
CA VAL A 128 -15.35 -9.24 10.42
C VAL A 128 -14.35 -9.75 9.39
N ALA A 129 -13.07 -9.37 9.47
CA ALA A 129 -12.02 -9.90 8.60
C ALA A 129 -11.91 -11.43 8.73
N THR A 130 -11.98 -11.96 9.95
CA THR A 130 -11.94 -13.41 10.22
C THR A 130 -13.14 -14.13 9.60
N GLU A 131 -14.34 -13.56 9.68
CA GLU A 131 -15.53 -14.17 9.07
C GLU A 131 -15.48 -14.15 7.53
N LEU A 132 -14.92 -13.08 6.94
CA LEU A 132 -14.69 -13.02 5.50
C LEU A 132 -13.68 -14.07 5.05
N LEU A 133 -12.61 -14.29 5.80
CA LEU A 133 -11.57 -15.28 5.49
C LEU A 133 -12.06 -16.74 5.58
N LYS A 134 -13.17 -17.03 6.27
CA LYS A 134 -13.81 -18.35 6.27
C LYS A 134 -14.54 -18.68 4.97
N ARG A 135 -14.76 -17.70 4.11
CA ARG A 135 -15.45 -17.90 2.83
C ARG A 135 -14.45 -18.31 1.76
N LYS A 136 -14.95 -19.03 0.74
CA LYS A 136 -14.15 -19.33 -0.44
C LYS A 136 -14.05 -18.08 -1.33
N TRP A 137 -12.84 -17.71 -1.68
CA TRP A 137 -12.51 -16.64 -2.60
C TRP A 137 -11.70 -17.19 -3.78
N ASP A 138 -11.78 -16.53 -4.92
CA ASP A 138 -10.98 -16.87 -6.09
C ASP A 138 -9.64 -16.11 -6.09
N ASN A 139 -9.56 -14.99 -5.36
CA ASN A 139 -8.33 -14.25 -5.08
C ASN A 139 -8.43 -13.48 -3.76
N ILE A 140 -7.34 -13.34 -3.02
CA ILE A 140 -7.26 -12.49 -1.83
C ILE A 140 -6.07 -11.55 -1.96
N MET A 141 -6.34 -10.24 -1.89
CA MET A 141 -5.35 -9.18 -1.74
C MET A 141 -5.36 -8.68 -0.30
N PHE A 142 -4.21 -8.75 0.36
CA PHE A 142 -4.04 -8.28 1.74
C PHE A 142 -2.84 -7.34 1.82
N THR A 143 -3.03 -6.18 2.43
CA THR A 143 -1.95 -5.28 2.82
C THR A 143 -1.99 -5.03 4.31
N GLY A 144 -0.89 -5.32 5.02
CA GLY A 144 -0.83 -5.15 6.48
C GLY A 144 0.41 -5.77 7.12
N SER A 145 0.29 -6.17 8.39
CA SER A 145 1.42 -6.78 9.12
C SER A 145 1.71 -8.20 8.68
N THR A 146 2.97 -8.62 8.80
CA THR A 146 3.42 -9.99 8.51
C THR A 146 2.67 -11.04 9.35
N SER A 147 2.36 -10.71 10.62
CA SER A 147 1.62 -11.63 11.50
C SER A 147 0.21 -11.90 11.00
N VAL A 148 -0.52 -10.86 10.58
CA VAL A 148 -1.86 -11.02 9.99
C VAL A 148 -1.78 -11.64 8.60
N GLY A 149 -0.79 -11.29 7.78
CA GLY A 149 -0.56 -11.92 6.48
C GLY A 149 -0.41 -13.45 6.56
N LYS A 150 0.25 -13.96 7.61
CA LYS A 150 0.33 -15.41 7.88
C LYS A 150 -1.05 -16.02 8.17
N ILE A 151 -1.94 -15.31 8.85
CA ILE A 151 -3.32 -15.77 9.11
C ILE A 151 -4.09 -15.81 7.80
N VAL A 152 -3.99 -14.77 6.98
CA VAL A 152 -4.63 -14.71 5.65
C VAL A 152 -4.15 -15.86 4.76
N ALA A 153 -2.83 -16.09 4.69
CA ALA A 153 -2.26 -17.18 3.89
C ALA A 153 -2.76 -18.57 4.33
N LYS A 154 -2.86 -18.79 5.65
CA LYS A 154 -3.40 -20.06 6.17
C LYS A 154 -4.87 -20.27 5.80
N ALA A 155 -5.69 -19.23 5.94
CA ALA A 155 -7.11 -19.31 5.56
C ALA A 155 -7.28 -19.55 4.05
N ALA A 156 -6.50 -18.87 3.22
CA ALA A 156 -6.52 -19.04 1.77
C ALA A 156 -6.11 -20.46 1.34
N ALA A 157 -5.15 -21.07 2.05
CA ALA A 157 -4.67 -22.42 1.75
C ALA A 157 -5.75 -23.49 1.88
N GLU A 158 -6.76 -23.31 2.74
CA GLU A 158 -7.88 -24.23 2.91
C GLU A 158 -8.71 -24.40 1.61
N HIS A 159 -8.71 -23.37 0.77
CA HIS A 159 -9.43 -23.35 -0.50
C HIS A 159 -8.50 -23.28 -1.73
N LEU A 160 -7.19 -23.37 -1.53
CA LEU A 160 -6.16 -23.18 -2.57
C LEU A 160 -6.31 -21.83 -3.28
N THR A 161 -6.79 -20.82 -2.55
CA THR A 161 -6.99 -19.47 -3.07
C THR A 161 -5.65 -18.76 -3.28
N PRO A 162 -5.33 -18.25 -4.47
CA PRO A 162 -4.15 -17.43 -4.69
C PRO A 162 -4.22 -16.13 -3.88
N THR A 163 -3.09 -15.74 -3.29
CA THR A 163 -3.00 -14.54 -2.45
C THR A 163 -1.90 -13.62 -2.92
N THR A 164 -2.19 -12.31 -2.87
CA THR A 164 -1.18 -11.25 -2.93
C THR A 164 -1.05 -10.64 -1.54
N LEU A 165 0.13 -10.75 -0.95
CA LEU A 165 0.39 -10.30 0.41
C LEU A 165 1.41 -9.14 0.38
N GLU A 166 0.93 -7.92 0.60
CA GLU A 166 1.74 -6.73 0.77
C GLU A 166 1.98 -6.48 2.26
N LEU A 167 3.23 -6.62 2.70
CA LEU A 167 3.58 -6.69 4.12
C LEU A 167 4.50 -5.53 4.53
N GLY A 168 4.92 -5.51 5.79
CA GLY A 168 5.89 -4.57 6.29
C GLY A 168 7.28 -4.78 5.67
N GLY A 169 8.14 -3.78 5.81
CA GLY A 169 9.51 -3.82 5.31
C GLY A 169 10.53 -3.31 6.31
N LYS A 170 11.78 -3.69 6.10
CA LYS A 170 12.99 -3.24 6.79
C LYS A 170 14.00 -2.74 5.76
N SER A 171 13.60 -1.71 4.99
CA SER A 171 14.36 -1.21 3.84
C SER A 171 15.66 -0.54 4.26
N PRO A 172 16.84 -1.09 3.90
CA PRO A 172 18.12 -0.45 4.15
C PRO A 172 18.32 0.77 3.24
N CYS A 173 18.92 1.83 3.78
CA CYS A 173 19.45 2.94 2.98
C CYS A 173 20.97 2.91 3.03
N ILE A 174 21.63 2.62 1.91
CA ILE A 174 23.08 2.51 1.83
C ILE A 174 23.64 3.80 1.24
N ILE A 175 24.60 4.42 1.95
CA ILE A 175 25.21 5.71 1.59
C ILE A 175 26.74 5.56 1.63
N ASP A 176 27.37 5.58 0.48
CA ASP A 176 28.82 5.54 0.35
C ASP A 176 29.46 6.94 0.45
N ASP A 177 30.80 7.02 0.44
CA ASP A 177 31.55 8.25 0.64
C ASP A 177 31.49 9.21 -0.57
N SER A 178 31.01 8.77 -1.72
CA SER A 178 30.80 9.61 -2.91
C SER A 178 29.49 10.39 -2.88
N ALA A 179 28.57 10.03 -1.95
CA ALA A 179 27.23 10.61 -1.90
C ALA A 179 27.24 12.11 -1.54
N PRO A 180 26.53 12.98 -2.28
CA PRO A 180 26.43 14.40 -1.95
C PRO A 180 25.56 14.61 -0.72
N ILE A 181 26.18 14.93 0.42
CA ILE A 181 25.59 14.93 1.76
C ILE A 181 24.26 15.67 1.86
N VAL A 182 24.21 16.93 1.38
CA VAL A 182 23.02 17.79 1.55
C VAL A 182 21.79 17.22 0.83
N ILE A 183 21.96 16.81 -0.42
CA ILE A 183 20.82 16.27 -1.20
C ILE A 183 20.41 14.88 -0.69
N THR A 184 21.38 14.09 -0.24
CA THR A 184 21.15 12.78 0.36
C THR A 184 20.35 12.92 1.66
N ALA A 185 20.74 13.83 2.54
CA ALA A 185 20.01 14.10 3.78
C ALA A 185 18.57 14.57 3.49
N LYS A 186 18.36 15.51 2.57
CA LYS A 186 17.01 15.97 2.18
C LYS A 186 16.13 14.82 1.67
N ARG A 187 16.66 13.97 0.79
CA ARG A 187 15.91 12.81 0.25
C ARG A 187 15.60 11.78 1.32
N LEU A 188 16.54 11.53 2.22
CA LEU A 188 16.36 10.59 3.31
C LEU A 188 15.29 11.08 4.30
N ILE A 189 15.33 12.37 4.69
CA ILE A 189 14.31 13.00 5.54
C ILE A 189 12.93 12.93 4.89
N TRP A 190 12.82 13.30 3.62
CA TRP A 190 11.57 13.20 2.89
C TRP A 190 11.04 11.76 2.86
N GLY A 191 11.87 10.79 2.47
CA GLY A 191 11.46 9.40 2.35
C GLY A 191 11.12 8.74 3.69
N LYS A 192 11.81 9.14 4.78
CA LYS A 192 11.57 8.58 6.11
C LYS A 192 10.37 9.22 6.81
N PHE A 193 10.17 10.53 6.68
CA PHE A 193 9.18 11.24 7.49
C PHE A 193 7.84 11.51 6.77
N LEU A 194 7.75 11.19 5.48
CA LEU A 194 6.46 11.13 4.79
C LEU A 194 5.53 10.19 5.59
N ASN A 195 4.30 10.64 5.87
CA ASN A 195 3.33 9.92 6.69
C ASN A 195 3.89 9.50 8.09
N CYS A 196 4.76 10.30 8.67
CA CYS A 196 5.48 9.99 9.94
C CYS A 196 6.27 8.68 9.89
N GLY A 197 6.72 8.25 8.73
CA GLY A 197 7.44 6.98 8.55
C GLY A 197 6.55 5.74 8.54
N GLN A 198 5.24 5.90 8.57
CA GLN A 198 4.25 4.81 8.54
C GLN A 198 4.06 4.26 7.13
N THR A 199 5.17 3.90 6.49
CA THR A 199 5.23 3.44 5.09
C THR A 199 6.07 2.17 5.01
N CYS A 200 5.54 1.13 4.38
CA CYS A 200 6.20 -0.17 4.25
C CYS A 200 7.56 -0.11 3.53
N ILE A 201 7.72 0.84 2.62
CA ILE A 201 8.95 1.07 1.84
C ILE A 201 9.81 2.22 2.37
N ALA A 202 9.47 2.84 3.51
CA ALA A 202 10.28 3.91 4.08
C ALA A 202 11.68 3.38 4.46
N PRO A 203 12.74 4.19 4.32
CA PRO A 203 14.04 3.85 4.87
C PRO A 203 13.92 3.51 6.35
N ASP A 204 14.32 2.30 6.74
CA ASP A 204 14.21 1.83 8.14
C ASP A 204 15.51 2.11 8.91
N TYR A 205 16.64 1.78 8.30
CA TYR A 205 17.95 2.06 8.85
C TYR A 205 18.94 2.53 7.78
N VAL A 206 19.99 3.22 8.22
CA VAL A 206 21.00 3.79 7.33
C VAL A 206 22.36 3.11 7.58
N MET A 207 22.89 2.53 6.51
CA MET A 207 24.26 2.03 6.45
C MET A 207 25.10 3.11 5.77
N VAL A 208 25.95 3.79 6.52
CA VAL A 208 26.72 4.93 6.02
C VAL A 208 28.22 4.65 6.11
N HIS A 209 28.99 5.05 5.08
CA HIS A 209 30.44 4.97 5.10
C HIS A 209 31.03 5.82 6.23
N GLU A 210 31.97 5.28 7.01
CA GLU A 210 32.52 5.89 8.21
C GLU A 210 33.04 7.31 8.01
N LYS A 211 33.73 7.57 6.89
CA LYS A 211 34.28 8.89 6.57
C LYS A 211 33.27 10.02 6.52
N ILE A 212 32.00 9.72 6.23
CA ILE A 212 30.95 10.72 6.06
C ILE A 212 29.89 10.67 7.15
N LYS A 213 29.94 9.70 8.06
CA LYS A 213 28.93 9.47 9.10
C LYS A 213 28.60 10.73 9.90
N ASP A 214 29.59 11.38 10.48
CA ASP A 214 29.34 12.55 11.32
C ASP A 214 28.82 13.76 10.55
N ARG A 215 29.28 13.94 9.31
CA ARG A 215 28.78 15.00 8.43
C ARG A 215 27.34 14.76 8.05
N LEU A 216 27.01 13.54 7.67
CA LEU A 216 25.63 13.15 7.34
C LEU A 216 24.71 13.31 8.55
N THR A 217 25.13 12.86 9.73
CA THR A 217 24.34 12.96 10.97
C THR A 217 24.00 14.43 11.29
N ARG A 218 24.99 15.33 11.24
CA ARG A 218 24.73 16.76 11.44
C ARG A 218 23.78 17.32 10.42
N GLU A 219 23.93 16.96 9.16
CA GLU A 219 23.06 17.44 8.09
C GLU A 219 21.64 16.88 8.23
N LEU A 220 21.46 15.63 8.64
CA LEU A 220 20.15 15.04 8.92
C LEU A 220 19.43 15.80 10.03
N ILE A 221 20.11 16.08 11.16
CA ILE A 221 19.54 16.87 12.26
C ILE A 221 19.11 18.25 11.76
N PHE A 222 19.99 18.94 11.03
CA PHE A 222 19.68 20.24 10.46
C PHE A 222 18.46 20.21 9.53
N GLN A 223 18.36 19.22 8.65
CA GLN A 223 17.22 19.10 7.74
C GLN A 223 15.93 18.73 8.45
N ILE A 224 15.97 17.92 9.53
CA ILE A 224 14.81 17.62 10.38
C ILE A 224 14.30 18.91 11.04
N GLU A 225 15.18 19.65 11.72
CA GLU A 225 14.82 20.92 12.38
C GLU A 225 14.29 21.95 11.40
N LYS A 226 14.89 22.02 10.20
CA LYS A 226 14.44 22.91 9.13
C LYS A 226 13.05 22.55 8.61
N SER A 227 12.72 21.25 8.51
CA SER A 227 11.46 20.77 7.94
C SER A 227 10.31 20.78 8.95
N PHE A 228 10.59 20.49 10.22
CA PHE A 228 9.55 20.24 11.23
C PHE A 228 9.67 21.13 12.48
N GLY A 229 10.68 21.98 12.52
CA GLY A 229 11.00 22.80 13.70
C GLY A 229 11.73 22.02 14.78
N LYS A 230 12.11 22.72 15.87
CA LYS A 230 12.78 22.10 17.03
C LYS A 230 11.85 21.20 17.84
N ASN A 231 10.55 21.45 17.77
CA ASN A 231 9.50 20.63 18.40
C ASN A 231 8.54 20.08 17.34
N PRO A 232 8.78 18.88 16.79
CA PRO A 232 7.90 18.29 15.79
C PRO A 232 6.45 18.08 16.24
N GLN A 233 6.19 18.01 17.55
CA GLN A 233 4.82 17.90 18.07
C GLN A 233 3.98 19.15 17.79
N GLU A 234 4.60 20.30 17.67
CA GLU A 234 3.95 21.58 17.39
C GLU A 234 3.91 21.88 15.88
N SER A 235 4.65 21.12 15.10
CA SER A 235 4.71 21.30 13.64
C SER A 235 3.34 21.03 12.99
N SER A 236 2.93 21.95 12.13
CA SER A 236 1.77 21.75 11.25
C SER A 236 2.08 20.78 10.11
N ASP A 237 3.37 20.63 9.76
CA ASP A 237 3.84 19.85 8.61
C ASP A 237 4.22 18.41 8.97
N TYR A 238 4.10 18.04 10.25
CA TYR A 238 4.35 16.68 10.71
C TYR A 238 3.06 16.02 11.20
N GLY A 239 2.69 14.88 10.62
CA GLY A 239 1.50 14.13 10.97
C GLY A 239 1.56 13.51 12.38
N ARG A 240 0.77 12.48 12.63
CA ARG A 240 0.77 11.73 13.92
C ARG A 240 0.80 10.23 13.66
N VAL A 241 1.36 9.52 14.62
CA VAL A 241 1.36 8.05 14.63
C VAL A 241 -0.05 7.55 14.95
N THR A 242 -0.56 6.64 14.15
CA THR A 242 -1.94 6.16 14.20
C THR A 242 -2.13 5.05 15.22
N VAL A 243 -1.17 4.11 15.31
CA VAL A 243 -1.28 2.91 16.13
C VAL A 243 -0.07 2.77 17.06
N SER A 244 -0.32 2.34 18.30
CA SER A 244 0.70 2.28 19.36
C SER A 244 1.88 1.37 19.05
N TYR A 245 1.68 0.26 18.33
CA TYR A 245 2.76 -0.68 18.00
C TYR A 245 3.79 -0.09 17.00
N THR A 246 3.49 1.01 16.34
CA THR A 246 4.45 1.71 15.48
C THR A 246 5.68 2.20 16.27
N HIS A 247 5.55 2.34 17.59
CA HIS A 247 6.65 2.70 18.49
C HIS A 247 7.49 1.48 18.96
N LEU A 248 6.93 0.27 18.86
CA LEU A 248 7.55 -0.94 19.41
C LEU A 248 8.49 -1.65 18.45
N THR A 249 8.57 -1.23 17.22
CA THR A 249 9.47 -1.79 16.21
C THR A 249 10.79 -1.02 16.10
N LEU A 250 11.33 -0.55 17.22
CA LEU A 250 12.76 -0.34 17.26
C LEU A 250 13.42 -1.70 17.02
N PRO A 251 14.41 -1.79 16.10
CA PRO A 251 15.03 -3.06 15.80
C PRO A 251 15.54 -3.68 17.08
N THR A 252 15.11 -4.89 17.38
CA THR A 252 15.95 -5.79 18.17
C THR A 252 17.28 -5.78 17.45
N MET A 253 18.26 -5.17 18.09
CA MET A 253 19.60 -5.07 17.56
C MET A 253 20.05 -6.47 17.18
N PHE A 254 20.53 -6.61 15.96
CA PHE A 254 21.33 -7.77 15.63
C PHE A 254 22.61 -7.66 16.47
N GLU A 255 22.72 -8.48 17.46
CA GLU A 255 23.99 -8.82 18.04
C GLU A 255 24.84 -9.60 17.03
#